data_0f1ee82d59de54ee068352de5b4c342b
#
_entry.id   0f1ee82d59de54ee068352de5b4c342b
#
_cell.length_a   1.000
_cell.length_b   1.000
_cell.length_c   1.000
_cell.angle_alpha   90.00
_cell.angle_beta   90.00
_cell.angle_gamma   90.00
#
_symmetry.space_group_name_H-M   'P 1'
#
loop_
_entity.id
_entity.type
_entity.pdbx_description
1 polymer ?
#
loop_
_entity_poly.entity_id
_entity_poly.type
_entity_poly.pdbx_seq_one_letter_code
_entity_poly.pdbx_strand_id
1 'polypeptide(L)'
;MDNHRQVPWHAEKLTEVYQKLHTSEKGLSDAEAAERLRKNGRNELRSKPPKTILQMLKAQISDPMVLILIGAALFSAVLQEWTEGAVIFTIVIVNAVIGIVQEKKAQSSLEALRNMSSPAARVLRQGEESIVPSGELVTGDIVMLSDGDMVPADLRLIDS
;
A
#
# COMPACT_ATOMS: atom_id res chain seq x y z
N MET A 1 0.34 23.56 8.14
CA MET A 1 1.77 23.59 7.70
C MET A 1 2.61 23.09 8.86
N ASP A 2 2.66 21.79 9.04
CA ASP A 2 3.51 21.18 10.07
C ASP A 2 4.92 21.08 9.53
N ASN A 3 5.76 21.98 10.01
CA ASN A 3 7.18 22.00 9.76
C ASN A 3 7.83 20.94 10.66
N HIS A 4 7.66 19.65 10.35
CA HIS A 4 8.51 18.62 10.90
C HIS A 4 9.94 18.88 10.39
N ARG A 5 10.73 19.61 11.17
CA ARG A 5 12.18 19.62 11.01
C ARG A 5 12.61 18.16 11.07
N GLN A 6 12.82 17.58 9.90
CA GLN A 6 13.41 16.24 9.82
C GLN A 6 14.76 16.34 10.51
N VAL A 7 14.88 15.64 11.62
CA VAL A 7 16.15 15.53 12.31
C VAL A 7 17.12 14.89 11.31
N PRO A 8 18.27 15.52 11.01
CA PRO A 8 19.21 14.96 10.02
C PRO A 8 19.96 13.79 10.66
N TRP A 9 19.30 12.65 10.79
CA TRP A 9 19.79 11.45 11.43
C TRP A 9 21.20 11.04 10.98
N HIS A 10 21.53 11.30 9.69
CA HIS A 10 22.83 11.00 9.11
C HIS A 10 23.95 11.90 9.62
N ALA A 11 23.64 13.09 10.14
CA ALA A 11 24.62 14.07 10.63
C ALA A 11 24.84 13.99 12.13
N GLU A 12 23.99 13.27 12.87
CA GLU A 12 24.10 13.14 14.32
C GLU A 12 25.13 12.07 14.73
N LYS A 13 25.70 12.21 15.89
CA LYS A 13 26.57 11.18 16.47
C LYS A 13 25.74 9.94 16.80
N LEU A 14 26.31 8.76 16.59
CA LEU A 14 25.63 7.48 16.82
C LEU A 14 25.11 7.33 18.24
N THR A 15 25.89 7.79 19.24
CA THR A 15 25.49 7.80 20.66
C THR A 15 24.25 8.64 20.92
N GLU A 16 24.11 9.79 20.25
CA GLU A 16 22.94 10.66 20.36
C GLU A 16 21.71 10.02 19.70
N VAL A 17 21.91 9.32 18.58
CA VAL A 17 20.84 8.58 17.90
C VAL A 17 20.31 7.48 18.80
N TYR A 18 21.18 6.67 19.42
CA TYR A 18 20.75 5.65 20.37
C TYR A 18 19.95 6.23 21.54
N GLN A 19 20.41 7.35 22.10
CA GLN A 19 19.68 8.02 23.18
C GLN A 19 18.31 8.54 22.74
N LYS A 20 18.24 9.22 21.59
CA LYS A 20 16.97 9.76 21.06
C LYS A 20 15.97 8.67 20.67
N LEU A 21 16.45 7.55 20.17
CA LEU A 21 15.61 6.43 19.79
C LEU A 21 15.36 5.45 20.94
N HIS A 22 15.96 5.73 22.13
CA HIS A 22 15.86 4.84 23.30
C HIS A 22 16.18 3.38 22.90
N THR A 23 17.34 3.19 22.29
CA THR A 23 17.86 1.88 21.85
C THR A 23 19.33 1.75 22.26
N SER A 24 19.96 0.64 21.95
CA SER A 24 21.37 0.38 22.26
C SER A 24 22.04 -0.39 21.13
N GLU A 25 23.37 -0.56 21.19
CA GLU A 25 24.11 -1.42 20.25
C GLU A 25 23.65 -2.88 20.24
N LYS A 26 22.96 -3.33 21.30
CA LYS A 26 22.37 -4.67 21.38
C LYS A 26 20.95 -4.73 20.83
N GLY A 27 20.43 -3.61 20.32
CA GLY A 27 19.05 -3.48 19.85
C GLY A 27 18.04 -3.32 20.99
N LEU A 28 16.77 -3.39 20.64
CA LEU A 28 15.63 -3.33 21.55
C LEU A 28 15.39 -4.69 22.21
N SER A 29 14.68 -4.68 23.32
CA SER A 29 14.05 -5.91 23.83
C SER A 29 12.78 -6.24 23.03
N ASP A 30 12.39 -7.51 23.02
CA ASP A 30 11.15 -7.95 22.36
C ASP A 30 9.90 -7.27 22.97
N ALA A 31 9.92 -7.03 24.28
CA ALA A 31 8.83 -6.33 24.95
C ALA A 31 8.70 -4.88 24.48
N GLU A 32 9.83 -4.16 24.35
CA GLU A 32 9.85 -2.79 23.85
C GLU A 32 9.45 -2.74 22.38
N ALA A 33 9.94 -3.68 21.57
CA ALA A 33 9.56 -3.76 20.14
C ALA A 33 8.05 -4.01 19.99
N ALA A 34 7.47 -4.92 20.77
CA ALA A 34 6.05 -5.19 20.76
C ALA A 34 5.22 -3.98 21.22
N GLU A 35 5.68 -3.25 22.24
CA GLU A 35 5.01 -2.02 22.70
C GLU A 35 5.04 -0.93 21.63
N ARG A 36 6.20 -0.72 20.98
CA ARG A 36 6.35 0.26 19.88
C ARG A 36 5.49 -0.12 18.68
N LEU A 37 5.44 -1.41 18.34
CA LEU A 37 4.60 -1.90 17.25
C LEU A 37 3.10 -1.63 17.54
N ARG A 38 2.66 -1.84 18.77
CA ARG A 38 1.28 -1.55 19.17
C ARG A 38 0.97 -0.05 19.14
N LYS A 39 1.94 0.80 19.52
CA LYS A 39 1.77 2.26 19.58
C LYS A 39 1.84 2.93 18.21
N ASN A 40 2.79 2.54 17.38
CA ASN A 40 3.12 3.20 16.11
C ASN A 40 2.45 2.51 14.90
N GLY A 41 1.97 1.26 15.08
CA GLY A 41 1.46 0.44 13.99
C GLY A 41 2.56 -0.26 13.21
N ARG A 42 2.15 -1.02 12.19
CA ARG A 42 3.05 -1.80 11.34
C ARG A 42 3.82 -0.90 10.36
N ASN A 43 5.05 -1.31 10.03
CA ASN A 43 5.86 -0.71 8.98
C ASN A 43 5.32 -1.12 7.60
N GLU A 44 4.23 -0.50 7.20
CA GLU A 44 3.58 -0.75 5.91
C GLU A 44 3.35 0.57 5.19
N LEU A 45 3.68 0.62 3.92
CA LEU A 45 3.32 1.76 3.09
C LEU A 45 1.79 1.84 3.01
N ARG A 46 1.23 2.99 3.36
CA ARG A 46 -0.21 3.24 3.25
C ARG A 46 -0.64 3.03 1.80
N SER A 47 -1.24 1.89 1.54
CA SER A 47 -1.87 1.63 0.25
C SER A 47 -3.15 2.45 0.15
N LYS A 48 -3.46 2.91 -1.05
CA LYS A 48 -4.81 3.41 -1.30
C LYS A 48 -5.79 2.26 -1.05
N PRO A 49 -6.87 2.48 -0.31
CA PRO A 49 -7.88 1.45 -0.11
C PRO A 49 -8.40 0.97 -1.47
N PRO A 50 -8.77 -0.30 -1.60
CA PRO A 50 -9.34 -0.82 -2.83
C PRO A 50 -10.59 -0.01 -3.20
N LYS A 51 -10.77 0.25 -4.49
CA LYS A 51 -11.94 0.99 -4.98
C LYS A 51 -13.21 0.25 -4.60
N THR A 52 -14.19 0.97 -4.09
CA THR A 52 -15.52 0.41 -3.83
C THR A 52 -16.25 0.14 -5.14
N ILE A 53 -17.25 -0.77 -5.12
CA ILE A 53 -18.08 -1.06 -6.29
C ILE A 53 -18.71 0.21 -6.86
N LEU A 54 -19.16 1.12 -5.98
CA LEU A 54 -19.76 2.39 -6.40
C LEU A 54 -18.75 3.29 -7.12
N GLN A 55 -17.49 3.33 -6.67
CA GLN A 55 -16.42 4.07 -7.35
C GLN A 55 -16.07 3.45 -8.70
N MET A 56 -16.07 2.12 -8.80
CA MET A 56 -15.87 1.42 -10.06
C MET A 56 -17.01 1.71 -11.05
N LEU A 57 -18.25 1.66 -10.58
CA LEU A 57 -19.42 1.98 -11.40
C LEU A 57 -19.41 3.44 -11.88
N LYS A 58 -19.07 4.37 -10.98
CA LYS A 58 -18.92 5.78 -11.36
C LYS A 58 -17.84 5.98 -12.43
N ALA A 59 -16.71 5.31 -12.30
CA ALA A 59 -15.64 5.36 -13.29
C ALA A 59 -16.09 4.82 -14.63
N GLN A 60 -16.87 3.74 -14.64
CA GLN A 60 -17.42 3.12 -15.85
C GLN A 60 -18.41 4.05 -16.56
N ILE A 61 -19.33 4.67 -15.81
CA ILE A 61 -20.31 5.62 -16.39
C ILE A 61 -19.62 6.90 -16.89
N SER A 62 -18.49 7.28 -16.31
CA SER A 62 -17.72 8.47 -16.73
C SER A 62 -16.82 8.20 -17.95
N ASP A 63 -16.78 6.97 -18.45
CA ASP A 63 -16.03 6.64 -19.65
C ASP A 63 -16.68 7.32 -20.87
N PRO A 64 -15.92 8.05 -21.71
CA PRO A 64 -16.47 8.75 -22.87
C PRO A 64 -17.23 7.84 -23.85
N MET A 65 -16.76 6.61 -24.04
CA MET A 65 -17.42 5.64 -24.92
C MET A 65 -18.79 5.21 -24.36
N VAL A 66 -18.86 4.99 -23.06
CA VAL A 66 -20.11 4.64 -22.38
C VAL A 66 -21.10 5.81 -22.41
N LEU A 67 -20.61 7.04 -22.24
CA LEU A 67 -21.46 8.25 -22.35
C LEU A 67 -22.06 8.40 -23.76
N ILE A 68 -21.28 8.12 -24.79
CA ILE A 68 -21.78 8.14 -26.19
C ILE A 68 -22.86 7.07 -26.36
N LEU A 69 -22.65 5.85 -25.85
CA LEU A 69 -23.65 4.78 -25.94
C LEU A 69 -24.93 5.11 -25.20
N ILE A 70 -24.82 5.70 -23.99
CA ILE A 70 -25.98 6.18 -23.23
C ILE A 70 -26.73 7.26 -24.03
N GLY A 71 -25.99 8.21 -24.62
CA GLY A 71 -26.57 9.23 -25.50
C GLY A 71 -27.32 8.65 -26.70
N ALA A 72 -26.74 7.63 -27.33
CA ALA A 72 -27.38 6.93 -28.46
C ALA A 72 -28.66 6.18 -28.02
N ALA A 73 -28.61 5.50 -26.86
CA ALA A 73 -29.80 4.82 -26.31
C ALA A 73 -30.94 5.80 -26.01
N LEU A 74 -30.61 6.96 -25.42
CA LEU A 74 -31.59 8.01 -25.17
C LEU A 74 -32.16 8.60 -26.47
N PHE A 75 -31.33 8.78 -27.47
CA PHE A 75 -31.76 9.27 -28.79
C PHE A 75 -32.70 8.28 -29.46
N SER A 76 -32.39 6.97 -29.44
CA SER A 76 -33.32 5.93 -29.96
C SER A 76 -34.64 5.93 -29.20
N ALA A 77 -34.64 6.14 -27.89
CA ALA A 77 -35.87 6.24 -27.12
C ALA A 77 -36.75 7.45 -27.54
N VAL A 78 -36.14 8.60 -27.87
CA VAL A 78 -36.85 9.78 -28.36
C VAL A 78 -37.48 9.51 -29.71
N LEU A 79 -36.83 8.73 -30.57
CA LEU A 79 -37.37 8.31 -31.86
C LEU A 79 -38.42 7.19 -31.76
N GLN A 80 -38.72 6.75 -30.51
CA GLN A 80 -39.63 5.62 -30.23
C GLN A 80 -39.12 4.26 -30.71
N GLU A 81 -37.84 4.15 -31.00
CA GLU A 81 -37.15 2.91 -31.41
C GLU A 81 -36.69 2.14 -30.15
N TRP A 82 -37.66 1.62 -29.43
CA TRP A 82 -37.44 0.99 -28.09
C TRP A 82 -36.55 -0.25 -28.16
N THR A 83 -36.62 -1.00 -29.27
CA THR A 83 -35.82 -2.22 -29.47
C THR A 83 -34.35 -1.89 -29.58
N GLU A 84 -33.98 -0.90 -30.38
CA GLU A 84 -32.62 -0.44 -30.60
C GLU A 84 -32.04 0.15 -29.29
N GLY A 85 -32.84 1.01 -28.63
CA GLY A 85 -32.45 1.56 -27.33
C GLY A 85 -32.19 0.48 -26.25
N ALA A 86 -33.04 -0.55 -26.18
CA ALA A 86 -32.90 -1.67 -25.27
C ALA A 86 -31.63 -2.51 -25.55
N VAL A 87 -31.30 -2.74 -26.82
CA VAL A 87 -30.09 -3.45 -27.21
C VAL A 87 -28.84 -2.66 -26.77
N ILE A 88 -28.79 -1.36 -27.08
CA ILE A 88 -27.66 -0.51 -26.67
C ILE A 88 -27.52 -0.49 -25.15
N PHE A 89 -28.61 -0.33 -24.42
CA PHE A 89 -28.62 -0.32 -22.94
C PHE A 89 -28.13 -1.65 -22.37
N THR A 90 -28.51 -2.78 -22.96
CA THR A 90 -28.03 -4.10 -22.57
C THR A 90 -26.51 -4.22 -22.76
N ILE A 91 -25.99 -3.71 -23.87
CA ILE A 91 -24.54 -3.70 -24.12
C ILE A 91 -23.82 -2.87 -23.06
N VAL A 92 -24.36 -1.71 -22.68
CA VAL A 92 -23.79 -0.86 -21.62
C VAL A 92 -23.74 -1.61 -20.28
N ILE A 93 -24.82 -2.32 -19.91
CA ILE A 93 -24.84 -3.11 -18.68
C ILE A 93 -23.80 -4.23 -18.72
N VAL A 94 -23.74 -4.99 -19.80
CA VAL A 94 -22.77 -6.09 -19.95
C VAL A 94 -21.34 -5.55 -19.86
N ASN A 95 -21.04 -4.46 -20.54
CA ASN A 95 -19.74 -3.80 -20.47
C ASN A 95 -19.39 -3.35 -19.04
N ALA A 96 -20.34 -2.77 -18.32
CA ALA A 96 -20.13 -2.34 -16.94
C ALA A 96 -19.82 -3.52 -16.03
N VAL A 97 -20.52 -4.64 -16.17
CA VAL A 97 -20.28 -5.87 -15.40
C VAL A 97 -18.89 -6.43 -15.70
N ILE A 98 -18.53 -6.54 -16.97
CA ILE A 98 -17.20 -7.02 -17.40
C ILE A 98 -16.11 -6.12 -16.84
N GLY A 99 -16.24 -4.81 -16.96
CA GLY A 99 -15.27 -3.83 -16.46
C GLY A 99 -15.05 -3.95 -14.94
N ILE A 100 -16.13 -4.09 -14.16
CA ILE A 100 -16.03 -4.28 -12.70
C ILE A 100 -15.32 -5.60 -12.36
N VAL A 101 -15.64 -6.69 -13.07
CA VAL A 101 -14.99 -8.00 -12.84
C VAL A 101 -13.50 -7.93 -13.17
N GLN A 102 -13.12 -7.31 -14.28
CA GLN A 102 -11.73 -7.13 -14.68
C GLN A 102 -10.95 -6.27 -13.67
N GLU A 103 -11.53 -5.16 -13.22
CA GLU A 103 -10.90 -4.28 -12.23
C GLU A 103 -10.65 -5.02 -10.91
N LYS A 104 -11.65 -5.79 -10.42
CA LYS A 104 -11.49 -6.61 -9.21
C LYS A 104 -10.40 -7.66 -9.36
N LYS A 105 -10.36 -8.35 -10.51
CA LYS A 105 -9.33 -9.35 -10.79
C LYS A 105 -7.94 -8.73 -10.83
N ALA A 106 -7.79 -7.58 -11.46
CA ALA A 106 -6.53 -6.85 -11.51
C ALA A 106 -6.07 -6.42 -10.10
N GLN A 107 -6.97 -5.87 -9.27
CA GLN A 107 -6.66 -5.50 -7.89
C GLN A 107 -6.22 -6.71 -7.05
N SER A 108 -6.93 -7.82 -7.14
CA SER A 108 -6.59 -9.04 -6.40
C SER A 108 -5.22 -9.63 -6.82
N SER A 109 -4.91 -9.57 -8.12
CA SER A 109 -3.60 -10.03 -8.62
C SER A 109 -2.46 -9.15 -8.10
N LEU A 110 -2.64 -7.83 -8.07
CA LEU A 110 -1.65 -6.90 -7.50
C LEU A 110 -1.46 -7.11 -6.00
N GLU A 111 -2.54 -7.37 -5.27
CA GLU A 111 -2.48 -7.64 -3.83
C GLU A 111 -1.77 -8.98 -3.54
N ALA A 112 -2.02 -10.01 -4.34
CA ALA A 112 -1.32 -11.29 -4.22
C ALA A 112 0.20 -11.14 -4.44
N LEU A 113 0.62 -10.41 -5.48
CA LEU A 113 2.04 -10.11 -5.73
C LEU A 113 2.67 -9.34 -4.58
N ARG A 114 1.95 -8.39 -4.01
CA ARG A 114 2.42 -7.58 -2.90
C ARG A 114 2.61 -8.40 -1.63
N ASN A 115 1.69 -9.30 -1.34
CA ASN A 115 1.78 -10.19 -0.18
C ASN A 115 2.93 -11.21 -0.33
N MET A 116 3.27 -11.62 -1.55
CA MET A 116 4.43 -12.47 -1.81
C MET A 116 5.77 -11.75 -1.65
N SER A 117 5.77 -10.43 -1.74
CA SER A 117 6.98 -9.57 -1.65
C SER A 117 7.17 -8.96 -0.26
N SER A 118 6.52 -9.47 0.79
CA SER A 118 6.75 -8.99 2.15
C SER A 118 8.11 -9.52 2.63
N PRO A 119 9.20 -8.74 2.53
CA PRO A 119 10.52 -9.24 2.87
C PRO A 119 10.59 -9.51 4.38
N ALA A 120 11.29 -10.56 4.76
CA ALA A 120 11.73 -10.75 6.12
C ALA A 120 12.96 -9.85 6.35
N ALA A 121 13.10 -9.32 7.55
CA ALA A 121 14.26 -8.54 7.96
C ALA A 121 15.00 -9.27 9.07
N ARG A 122 16.32 -9.29 8.99
CA ARG A 122 17.18 -9.75 10.09
C ARG A 122 17.40 -8.57 11.03
N VAL A 123 17.06 -8.76 12.28
CA VAL A 123 17.20 -7.74 13.34
C VAL A 123 18.07 -8.26 14.47
N LEU A 124 18.77 -7.33 15.10
CA LEU A 124 19.48 -7.58 16.35
C LEU A 124 18.61 -7.07 17.48
N ARG A 125 18.11 -7.98 18.34
CA ARG A 125 17.36 -7.65 19.55
C ARG A 125 18.00 -8.34 20.75
N GLN A 126 18.21 -7.61 21.82
CA GLN A 126 18.88 -8.12 23.04
C GLN A 126 20.27 -8.73 22.77
N GLY A 127 20.92 -8.36 21.68
CA GLY A 127 22.21 -8.91 21.26
C GLY A 127 22.10 -10.26 20.52
N GLU A 128 20.88 -10.71 20.21
CA GLU A 128 20.62 -11.92 19.42
C GLU A 128 20.02 -11.57 18.07
N GLU A 129 20.46 -12.29 17.03
CA GLU A 129 19.89 -12.12 15.69
C GLU A 129 18.58 -12.90 15.61
N SER A 130 17.56 -12.24 15.07
CA SER A 130 16.26 -12.86 14.78
C SER A 130 15.72 -12.40 13.44
N ILE A 131 14.82 -13.20 12.86
CA ILE A 131 14.16 -12.88 11.59
C ILE A 131 12.73 -12.48 11.90
N VAL A 132 12.36 -11.27 11.51
CA VAL A 132 11.01 -10.73 11.70
C VAL A 132 10.42 -10.30 10.35
N PRO A 133 9.09 -10.35 10.17
CA PRO A 133 8.44 -9.74 9.02
C PRO A 133 8.78 -8.24 8.97
N SER A 134 9.10 -7.70 7.79
CA SER A 134 9.45 -6.26 7.65
C SER A 134 8.35 -5.32 8.17
N GLY A 135 7.10 -5.74 8.11
CA GLY A 135 5.96 -5.01 8.68
C GLY A 135 5.99 -4.92 10.22
N GLU A 136 6.82 -5.70 10.89
CA GLU A 136 6.98 -5.70 12.37
C GLU A 136 8.23 -4.97 12.83
N LEU A 137 8.96 -4.35 11.90
CA LEU A 137 10.05 -3.45 12.23
C LEU A 137 9.50 -2.19 12.90
N VAL A 138 10.22 -1.77 13.95
CA VAL A 138 9.87 -0.57 14.69
C VAL A 138 11.06 0.38 14.76
N THR A 139 10.77 1.66 14.95
CA THR A 139 11.82 2.67 15.15
C THR A 139 12.72 2.30 16.32
N GLY A 140 14.02 2.22 16.08
CA GLY A 140 15.03 1.81 17.07
C GLY A 140 15.51 0.35 16.94
N ASP A 141 14.90 -0.44 16.03
CA ASP A 141 15.46 -1.73 15.66
C ASP A 141 16.81 -1.56 14.96
N ILE A 142 17.73 -2.48 15.19
CA ILE A 142 18.97 -2.63 14.43
C ILE A 142 18.72 -3.71 13.39
N VAL A 143 18.86 -3.33 12.12
CA VAL A 143 18.62 -4.23 10.96
C VAL A 143 19.97 -4.62 10.38
N MET A 144 20.14 -5.91 10.13
CA MET A 144 21.32 -6.47 9.47
C MET A 144 21.02 -6.69 8.00
N LEU A 145 21.83 -6.10 7.13
CA LEU A 145 21.71 -6.21 5.68
C LEU A 145 22.92 -6.92 5.11
N SER A 146 22.70 -7.76 4.14
CA SER A 146 23.73 -8.39 3.32
C SER A 146 23.60 -7.94 1.86
N ASP A 147 24.61 -8.18 1.08
CA ASP A 147 24.58 -7.91 -0.36
C ASP A 147 23.39 -8.60 -1.02
N GLY A 148 22.60 -7.82 -1.75
CA GLY A 148 21.39 -8.30 -2.41
C GLY A 148 20.12 -8.24 -1.57
N ASP A 149 20.19 -7.92 -0.28
CA ASP A 149 19.01 -7.75 0.56
C ASP A 149 18.22 -6.50 0.17
N MET A 150 16.90 -6.60 0.23
CA MET A 150 16.02 -5.44 0.05
C MET A 150 15.97 -4.64 1.35
N VAL A 151 16.20 -3.33 1.26
CA VAL A 151 16.10 -2.42 2.41
C VAL A 151 14.65 -2.35 2.90
N PRO A 152 14.34 -2.83 4.12
CA PRO A 152 12.96 -3.04 4.56
C PRO A 152 12.28 -1.80 5.18
N ALA A 153 13.06 -0.75 5.44
CA ALA A 153 12.60 0.50 6.06
C ALA A 153 13.58 1.63 5.77
N ASP A 154 13.26 2.85 6.21
CA ASP A 154 14.23 3.95 6.25
C ASP A 154 15.27 3.65 7.33
N LEU A 155 16.52 3.50 6.93
CA LEU A 155 17.62 3.09 7.79
C LEU A 155 18.73 4.13 7.82
N ARG A 156 19.46 4.17 8.94
CA ARG A 156 20.74 4.82 9.05
C ARG A 156 21.84 3.76 9.14
N LEU A 157 22.85 3.87 8.29
CA LEU A 157 24.02 3.01 8.35
C LEU A 157 24.79 3.25 9.66
N ILE A 158 25.08 2.18 10.36
CA ILE A 158 25.83 2.19 11.63
C ILE A 158 27.24 1.68 11.38
N ASP A 159 27.35 0.58 10.64
CA ASP A 159 28.59 -0.09 10.28
C ASP A 159 28.46 -0.67 8.86
N SER A 160 29.59 -0.79 8.13
CA SER A 160 29.64 -1.27 6.74
C SER A 160 30.91 -2.04 6.43
#